data_79cbea0d081a3ded56bd9dc829ea0fdf
#
_entry.id   79cbea0d081a3ded56bd9dc829ea0fdf
#
_cell.length_a   1.000
_cell.length_b   1.000
_cell.length_c   1.000
_cell.angle_alpha   90.00
_cell.angle_beta   90.00
_cell.angle_gamma   90.00
#
_symmetry.space_group_name_H-M   'P 1'
#
loop_
_entity.id
_entity.type
_entity.pdbx_description
1 polymer ?
#
loop_
_entity_poly.entity_id
_entity_poly.type
_entity_poly.pdbx_seq_one_letter_code
_entity_poly.pdbx_strand_id
1 'polypeptide(L)'
;MRLIKHDLSYIDAIMAGTSRPEIHDILGMDTHMIDREGTTRFVLNMIDDNDCTQYSRYILDDDDQFIGIITLKDIDRVDRIATMGTWIYPERWGEGYNRRAKDEMLTTAFTQLALEAVLFGVKLRNIRSMKAQEKLPYTTLDVADRYPERALTKQIRLNEPFQLNVVYKEDFLEYLRVTLNS
;
A
#
# COMPACT_ATOMS: atom_id res chain seq x y z
N MET A 1 9.95 -0.68 -13.76
CA MET A 1 9.62 -0.49 -12.34
C MET A 1 10.11 -1.70 -11.54
N ARG A 2 10.64 -1.46 -10.35
CA ARG A 2 11.06 -2.54 -9.43
C ARG A 2 10.64 -2.22 -8.01
N LEU A 3 10.31 -3.25 -7.23
CA LEU A 3 10.15 -3.17 -5.79
C LEU A 3 11.45 -3.64 -5.12
N ILE A 4 12.08 -2.78 -4.33
CA ILE A 4 13.34 -3.10 -3.64
C ILE A 4 13.20 -2.99 -2.12
N LYS A 5 14.10 -3.66 -1.38
CA LYS A 5 14.17 -3.56 0.08
C LYS A 5 14.54 -2.15 0.52
N HIS A 6 14.13 -1.81 1.73
CA HIS A 6 14.51 -0.54 2.35
C HIS A 6 16.01 -0.49 2.66
N ASP A 7 16.59 0.70 2.51
CA ASP A 7 17.91 1.08 2.99
C ASP A 7 17.95 2.57 3.35
N LEU A 8 18.99 3.01 4.03
CA LEU A 8 19.11 4.36 4.56
C LEU A 8 19.39 5.44 3.48
N SER A 9 19.78 5.06 2.27
CA SER A 9 20.13 6.01 1.20
C SER A 9 18.93 6.83 0.68
N TYR A 10 17.70 6.34 0.91
CA TYR A 10 16.47 6.97 0.42
C TYR A 10 15.76 7.88 1.44
N ILE A 11 16.34 8.11 2.64
CA ILE A 11 15.69 8.92 3.70
C ILE A 11 15.30 10.30 3.18
N ASP A 12 16.20 11.01 2.47
CA ASP A 12 15.91 12.34 1.95
C ASP A 12 14.80 12.32 0.89
N ALA A 13 14.76 11.29 0.04
CA ALA A 13 13.71 11.12 -0.94
C ALA A 13 12.35 10.82 -0.28
N ILE A 14 12.31 10.00 0.77
CA ILE A 14 11.10 9.73 1.55
C ILE A 14 10.57 11.02 2.18
N MET A 15 11.44 11.77 2.86
CA MET A 15 11.08 13.05 3.49
C MET A 15 10.54 14.05 2.46
N ALA A 16 11.20 14.17 1.30
CA ALA A 16 10.74 15.03 0.22
C ALA A 16 9.34 14.62 -0.30
N GLY A 17 9.06 13.31 -0.35
CA GLY A 17 7.76 12.78 -0.75
C GLY A 17 6.67 13.01 0.30
N THR A 18 6.92 12.59 1.53
CA THR A 18 5.92 12.64 2.61
C THR A 18 5.62 14.08 3.07
N SER A 19 6.51 15.03 2.84
CA SER A 19 6.29 16.45 3.11
C SER A 19 5.41 17.15 2.06
N ARG A 20 5.10 16.50 0.93
CA ARG A 20 4.21 17.07 -0.07
C ARG A 20 2.77 17.06 0.42
N PRO A 21 2.03 18.19 0.28
CA PRO A 21 0.67 18.28 0.79
C PRO A 21 -0.24 17.15 0.30
N GLU A 22 -0.12 16.76 -0.97
CA GLU A 22 -0.94 15.70 -1.58
C GLU A 22 -0.67 14.33 -0.97
N ILE A 23 0.57 14.06 -0.57
CA ILE A 23 0.96 12.79 0.06
C ILE A 23 0.67 12.82 1.55
N HIS A 24 1.06 13.91 2.22
CA HIS A 24 0.84 14.10 3.65
C HIS A 24 -0.65 13.94 4.02
N ASP A 25 -1.52 14.58 3.26
CA ASP A 25 -2.97 14.52 3.45
C ASP A 25 -3.54 13.09 3.26
N ILE A 26 -3.03 12.35 2.29
CA ILE A 26 -3.42 10.96 2.04
C ILE A 26 -2.97 10.04 3.18
N LEU A 27 -1.73 10.22 3.65
CA LEU A 27 -1.14 9.36 4.68
C LEU A 27 -1.75 9.62 6.06
N GLY A 28 -2.18 10.86 6.34
CA GLY A 28 -2.70 11.27 7.65
C GLY A 28 -1.66 11.03 8.76
N MET A 29 -0.38 11.31 8.47
CA MET A 29 0.72 11.15 9.41
C MET A 29 0.98 12.45 10.16
N ASP A 30 1.35 12.34 11.43
CA ASP A 30 1.81 13.49 12.20
C ASP A 30 3.20 13.96 11.71
N THR A 31 3.49 15.25 11.90
CA THR A 31 4.74 15.86 11.42
C THR A 31 6.00 15.20 11.97
N HIS A 32 5.98 14.74 13.23
CA HIS A 32 7.11 14.00 13.83
C HIS A 32 7.33 12.58 13.27
N MET A 33 6.40 12.08 12.47
CA MET A 33 6.56 10.80 11.76
C MET A 33 7.24 10.97 10.40
N ILE A 34 7.25 12.18 9.86
CA ILE A 34 7.81 12.50 8.54
C ILE A 34 9.07 13.36 8.61
N ASP A 35 9.53 13.74 9.81
CA ASP A 35 10.83 14.35 10.01
C ASP A 35 11.96 13.30 9.80
N ARG A 36 13.21 13.74 9.87
CA ARG A 36 14.36 12.85 9.66
C ARG A 36 14.40 11.69 10.67
N GLU A 37 14.11 11.97 11.93
CA GLU A 37 14.16 10.96 12.99
C GLU A 37 13.04 9.92 12.80
N GLY A 38 11.80 10.37 12.58
CA GLY A 38 10.66 9.49 12.31
C GLY A 38 10.84 8.66 11.04
N THR A 39 11.33 9.29 9.96
CA THR A 39 11.64 8.61 8.69
C THR A 39 12.75 7.57 8.88
N THR A 40 13.83 7.93 9.59
CA THR A 40 14.93 7.00 9.86
C THR A 40 14.44 5.80 10.66
N ARG A 41 13.66 6.03 11.71
CA ARG A 41 13.06 4.96 12.53
C ARG A 41 12.17 4.04 11.70
N PHE A 42 11.31 4.61 10.83
CA PHE A 42 10.52 3.82 9.90
C PHE A 42 11.40 2.93 9.00
N VAL A 43 12.44 3.49 8.38
CA VAL A 43 13.34 2.74 7.49
C VAL A 43 14.06 1.63 8.25
N LEU A 44 14.61 1.92 9.44
CA LEU A 44 15.28 0.91 10.27
C LEU A 44 14.37 -0.25 10.65
N ASN A 45 13.10 0.03 10.96
CA ASN A 45 12.12 -1.01 11.25
C ASN A 45 11.77 -1.87 10.03
N MET A 46 11.96 -1.35 8.80
CA MET A 46 11.64 -2.03 7.55
C MET A 46 12.85 -2.72 6.89
N ILE A 47 14.09 -2.40 7.29
CA ILE A 47 15.32 -3.05 6.78
C ILE A 47 15.35 -4.52 7.18
N ASP A 48 14.97 -4.81 8.41
CA ASP A 48 14.88 -6.16 8.92
C ASP A 48 13.50 -6.74 8.59
N ASP A 49 13.44 -7.59 7.55
CA ASP A 49 12.21 -8.29 7.12
C ASP A 49 11.67 -9.28 8.20
N ASN A 50 12.24 -9.28 9.41
CA ASN A 50 11.79 -10.13 10.53
C ASN A 50 10.53 -9.61 11.22
N ASP A 51 10.08 -8.38 10.93
CA ASP A 51 8.78 -7.93 11.42
C ASP A 51 7.65 -8.70 10.72
N CYS A 52 7.08 -9.66 11.46
CA CYS A 52 5.97 -10.47 10.96
C CYS A 52 4.68 -9.68 10.73
N THR A 53 4.60 -8.42 11.17
CA THR A 53 3.38 -7.59 11.13
C THR A 53 3.36 -6.62 9.95
N GLN A 54 4.49 -6.41 9.30
CA GLN A 54 4.63 -5.48 8.17
C GLN A 54 5.55 -6.04 7.08
N TYR A 55 5.32 -5.62 5.85
CA TYR A 55 6.18 -5.90 4.70
C TYR A 55 6.15 -4.70 3.77
N SER A 56 7.28 -4.03 3.58
CA SER A 56 7.36 -2.78 2.84
C SER A 56 8.47 -2.79 1.79
N ARG A 57 8.25 -2.07 0.69
CA ARG A 57 9.22 -1.94 -0.40
C ARG A 57 9.24 -0.52 -0.95
N TYR A 58 10.42 -0.07 -1.39
CA TYR A 58 10.55 1.10 -2.23
C TYR A 58 10.07 0.79 -3.64
N ILE A 59 9.47 1.78 -4.28
CA ILE A 59 9.07 1.71 -5.68
C ILE A 59 10.08 2.53 -6.48
N LEU A 60 10.81 1.88 -7.38
CA LEU A 60 11.64 2.54 -8.37
C LEU A 60 10.93 2.51 -9.73
N ASP A 61 11.05 3.60 -10.49
CA ASP A 61 10.51 3.67 -11.86
C ASP A 61 11.33 2.85 -12.87
N ASP A 62 11.09 3.05 -14.15
CA ASP A 62 11.79 2.33 -15.21
C ASP A 62 13.23 2.84 -15.43
N ASP A 63 13.58 4.01 -14.87
CA ASP A 63 14.93 4.61 -14.86
C ASP A 63 15.64 4.44 -13.50
N ASP A 64 15.18 3.50 -12.66
CA ASP A 64 15.69 3.23 -11.32
C ASP A 64 15.63 4.42 -10.35
N GLN A 65 14.75 5.40 -10.60
CA GLN A 65 14.54 6.51 -9.67
C GLN A 65 13.51 6.15 -8.61
N PHE A 66 13.75 6.54 -7.35
CA PHE A 66 12.79 6.39 -6.28
C PHE A 66 11.54 7.25 -6.55
N ILE A 67 10.38 6.62 -6.51
CA ILE A 67 9.10 7.30 -6.77
C ILE A 67 8.05 7.10 -5.68
N GLY A 68 8.29 6.24 -4.69
CA GLY A 68 7.32 6.01 -3.63
C GLY A 68 7.56 4.76 -2.80
N ILE A 69 6.56 4.42 -1.99
CA ILE A 69 6.60 3.25 -1.09
C ILE A 69 5.26 2.50 -1.17
N ILE A 70 5.35 1.18 -1.12
CA ILE A 70 4.20 0.29 -0.94
C ILE A 70 4.42 -0.60 0.28
N THR A 71 3.39 -0.73 1.12
CA THR A 71 3.49 -1.43 2.40
C THR A 71 2.26 -2.31 2.63
N LEU A 72 2.47 -3.56 2.99
CA LEU A 72 1.50 -4.39 3.71
C LEU A 72 1.72 -4.17 5.20
N LYS A 73 0.68 -3.85 5.93
CA LYS A 73 0.69 -3.58 7.36
C LYS A 73 -0.47 -4.28 8.05
N ASP A 74 -0.40 -4.34 9.37
CA ASP A 74 -1.41 -5.02 10.17
C ASP A 74 -1.58 -6.49 9.68
N ILE A 75 -0.45 -7.15 9.33
CA ILE A 75 -0.46 -8.53 8.85
C ILE A 75 -0.88 -9.46 9.98
N ASP A 76 -2.02 -10.08 9.79
CA ASP A 76 -2.55 -11.10 10.68
C ASP A 76 -2.29 -12.47 10.07
N ARG A 77 -1.46 -13.26 10.75
CA ARG A 77 -1.08 -14.60 10.29
C ARG A 77 -2.14 -15.66 10.59
N VAL A 78 -3.02 -15.39 11.55
CA VAL A 78 -4.12 -16.31 11.91
C VAL A 78 -5.23 -16.17 10.87
N ASP A 79 -5.71 -14.96 10.66
CA ASP A 79 -6.74 -14.66 9.67
C ASP A 79 -6.20 -14.60 8.24
N ARG A 80 -4.88 -14.54 8.08
CA ARG A 80 -4.18 -14.42 6.79
C ARG A 80 -4.60 -13.19 5.99
N ILE A 81 -4.72 -12.05 6.67
CA ILE A 81 -5.18 -10.78 6.12
C ILE A 81 -4.14 -9.71 6.39
N ALA A 82 -4.00 -8.76 5.46
CA ALA A 82 -3.22 -7.54 5.66
C ALA A 82 -3.95 -6.31 5.13
N THR A 83 -3.49 -5.12 5.51
CA THR A 83 -3.91 -3.85 4.91
C THR A 83 -2.80 -3.31 4.03
N MET A 84 -3.10 -2.91 2.79
CA MET A 84 -2.12 -2.29 1.89
C MET A 84 -2.25 -0.76 1.91
N GLY A 85 -1.10 -0.10 1.95
CA GLY A 85 -0.94 1.32 1.71
C GLY A 85 0.10 1.59 0.63
N THR A 86 -0.12 2.63 -0.18
CA THR A 86 0.81 3.02 -1.24
C THR A 86 0.78 4.52 -1.40
N TRP A 87 1.95 5.11 -1.57
CA TRP A 87 2.07 6.47 -2.09
C TRP A 87 3.15 6.53 -3.17
N ILE A 88 2.93 7.40 -4.15
CA ILE A 88 3.83 7.65 -5.27
C ILE A 88 3.89 9.16 -5.49
N TYR A 89 5.04 9.68 -5.86
CA TYR A 89 5.23 11.08 -6.20
C TYR A 89 4.16 11.58 -7.19
N PRO A 90 3.58 12.78 -6.97
CA PRO A 90 2.53 13.31 -7.83
C PRO A 90 2.91 13.38 -9.32
N GLU A 91 4.18 13.64 -9.61
CA GLU A 91 4.72 13.71 -10.98
C GLU A 91 4.64 12.39 -11.74
N ARG A 92 4.48 11.28 -11.03
CA ARG A 92 4.38 9.92 -11.61
C ARG A 92 2.96 9.37 -11.61
N TRP A 93 1.98 10.21 -11.26
CA TRP A 93 0.60 9.80 -11.29
C TRP A 93 0.07 9.67 -12.72
N GLY A 94 -0.74 8.67 -12.98
CA GLY A 94 -1.30 8.40 -14.30
C GLY A 94 -0.42 7.52 -15.20
N GLU A 95 0.84 7.27 -14.82
CA GLU A 95 1.80 6.47 -15.60
C GLU A 95 1.69 4.94 -15.34
N GLY A 96 0.70 4.50 -14.55
CA GLY A 96 0.47 3.07 -14.29
C GLY A 96 1.32 2.45 -13.17
N TYR A 97 2.28 3.17 -12.59
CA TYR A 97 3.17 2.65 -11.54
C TYR A 97 2.42 2.13 -10.31
N ASN A 98 1.35 2.80 -9.88
CA ASN A 98 0.57 2.37 -8.72
C ASN A 98 -0.06 0.98 -8.96
N ARG A 99 -0.58 0.72 -10.15
CA ARG A 99 -1.14 -0.59 -10.50
C ARG A 99 -0.05 -1.64 -10.53
N ARG A 100 1.04 -1.41 -11.27
CA ARG A 100 2.19 -2.33 -11.37
C ARG A 100 2.75 -2.69 -9.99
N ALA A 101 2.92 -1.69 -9.11
CA ALA A 101 3.40 -1.90 -7.74
C ALA A 101 2.42 -2.74 -6.90
N LYS A 102 1.12 -2.50 -7.04
CA LYS A 102 0.09 -3.30 -6.36
C LYS A 102 0.06 -4.74 -6.86
N ASP A 103 0.11 -4.96 -8.16
CA ASP A 103 0.11 -6.29 -8.75
C ASP A 103 1.32 -7.12 -8.26
N GLU A 104 2.52 -6.52 -8.20
CA GLU A 104 3.72 -7.17 -7.67
C GLU A 104 3.63 -7.44 -6.16
N MET A 105 3.12 -6.48 -5.39
CA MET A 105 2.93 -6.67 -3.94
C MET A 105 1.84 -7.69 -3.61
N LEU A 106 0.74 -7.74 -4.36
CA LEU A 106 -0.31 -8.75 -4.21
C LEU A 106 0.22 -10.14 -4.57
N THR A 107 1.04 -10.24 -5.62
CA THR A 107 1.73 -11.50 -5.94
C THR A 107 2.56 -11.98 -4.75
N THR A 108 3.36 -11.10 -4.15
CA THR A 108 4.13 -11.41 -2.93
C THR A 108 3.22 -11.80 -1.77
N ALA A 109 2.15 -11.04 -1.52
CA ALA A 109 1.20 -11.28 -0.43
C ALA A 109 0.60 -12.69 -0.50
N PHE A 110 0.16 -13.10 -1.69
CA PHE A 110 -0.57 -14.35 -1.87
C PHE A 110 0.33 -15.57 -2.09
N THR A 111 1.53 -15.40 -2.67
CA THR A 111 2.42 -16.53 -2.99
C THR A 111 3.54 -16.74 -1.97
N GLN A 112 4.07 -15.68 -1.37
CA GLN A 112 5.20 -15.76 -0.43
C GLN A 112 4.76 -15.61 1.03
N LEU A 113 3.82 -14.68 1.30
CA LEU A 113 3.35 -14.41 2.66
C LEU A 113 2.13 -15.25 3.04
N ALA A 114 1.61 -16.06 2.14
CA ALA A 114 0.46 -16.97 2.32
C ALA A 114 -0.81 -16.27 2.83
N LEU A 115 -1.02 -15.00 2.47
CA LEU A 115 -2.24 -14.27 2.80
C LEU A 115 -3.41 -14.75 1.93
N GLU A 116 -4.64 -14.56 2.42
CA GLU A 116 -5.87 -14.90 1.69
C GLU A 116 -6.65 -13.65 1.26
N ALA A 117 -6.42 -12.52 1.94
CA ALA A 117 -7.05 -11.25 1.59
C ALA A 117 -6.13 -10.07 1.89
N VAL A 118 -6.23 -9.02 1.06
CA VAL A 118 -5.57 -7.74 1.26
C VAL A 118 -6.60 -6.62 1.21
N LEU A 119 -6.70 -5.85 2.30
CA LEU A 119 -7.62 -4.75 2.47
C LEU A 119 -7.02 -3.43 2.01
N PHE A 120 -7.85 -2.56 1.45
CA PHE A 120 -7.50 -1.20 1.03
C PHE A 120 -8.50 -0.21 1.61
N GLY A 121 -8.07 0.67 2.49
CA GLY A 121 -8.91 1.77 2.96
C GLY A 121 -8.61 3.05 2.18
N VAL A 122 -9.64 3.69 1.66
CA VAL A 122 -9.53 4.95 0.92
C VAL A 122 -10.48 6.00 1.49
N LYS A 123 -9.98 7.20 1.77
CA LYS A 123 -10.79 8.35 2.19
C LYS A 123 -11.77 8.72 1.07
N LEU A 124 -13.05 8.96 1.37
CA LEU A 124 -14.06 9.25 0.33
C LEU A 124 -13.71 10.49 -0.51
N ARG A 125 -13.01 11.47 0.07
CA ARG A 125 -12.54 12.65 -0.66
C ARG A 125 -11.37 12.37 -1.61
N ASN A 126 -10.70 11.21 -1.50
CA ASN A 126 -9.62 10.81 -2.41
C ASN A 126 -10.20 10.11 -3.66
N ILE A 127 -10.93 10.89 -4.47
CA ILE A 127 -11.63 10.42 -5.67
C ILE A 127 -10.69 9.70 -6.66
N ARG A 128 -9.43 10.17 -6.76
CA ARG A 128 -8.45 9.53 -7.63
C ARG A 128 -8.14 8.10 -7.18
N SER A 129 -7.90 7.88 -5.89
CA SER A 129 -7.61 6.55 -5.35
C SER A 129 -8.84 5.63 -5.45
N MET A 130 -10.03 6.15 -5.19
CA MET A 130 -11.29 5.41 -5.36
C MET A 130 -11.43 4.91 -6.80
N LYS A 131 -11.36 5.81 -7.78
CA LYS A 131 -11.45 5.45 -9.21
C LYS A 131 -10.33 4.50 -9.65
N ALA A 132 -9.13 4.60 -9.06
CA ALA A 132 -8.05 3.66 -9.35
C ALA A 132 -8.35 2.25 -8.84
N GLN A 133 -9.00 2.12 -7.67
CA GLN A 133 -9.40 0.82 -7.11
C GLN A 133 -10.59 0.21 -7.86
N GLU A 134 -11.58 1.03 -8.24
CA GLU A 134 -12.74 0.60 -9.07
C GLU A 134 -12.31 -0.02 -10.41
N LYS A 135 -11.19 0.42 -10.96
CA LYS A 135 -10.66 -0.10 -12.25
C LYS A 135 -9.88 -1.40 -12.12
N LEU A 136 -9.61 -1.88 -10.92
CA LEU A 136 -8.93 -3.14 -10.70
C LEU A 136 -9.94 -4.29 -10.78
N PRO A 137 -9.84 -5.19 -11.77
CA PRO A 137 -10.86 -6.19 -12.04
C PRO A 137 -11.00 -7.27 -10.94
N TYR A 138 -10.04 -7.33 -10.05
CA TYR A 138 -9.97 -8.27 -8.94
C TYR A 138 -10.34 -7.64 -7.58
N THR A 139 -10.88 -6.42 -7.56
CA THR A 139 -11.21 -5.71 -6.30
C THR A 139 -12.70 -5.83 -5.99
N THR A 140 -13.03 -6.32 -4.80
CA THR A 140 -14.38 -6.22 -4.22
C THR A 140 -14.48 -4.93 -3.43
N LEU A 141 -15.46 -4.10 -3.77
CA LEU A 141 -15.66 -2.78 -3.19
C LEU A 141 -16.58 -2.84 -1.97
N ASP A 142 -16.39 -1.88 -1.05
CA ASP A 142 -17.26 -1.57 0.08
C ASP A 142 -17.58 -2.78 0.97
N VAL A 143 -16.52 -3.32 1.59
CA VAL A 143 -16.60 -4.53 2.43
C VAL A 143 -16.52 -4.24 3.94
N ALA A 144 -16.80 -3.02 4.39
CA ALA A 144 -16.70 -2.63 5.80
C ALA A 144 -17.53 -3.55 6.72
N ASP A 145 -18.73 -3.94 6.30
CA ASP A 145 -19.61 -4.84 7.05
C ASP A 145 -19.05 -6.26 7.18
N ARG A 146 -18.19 -6.69 6.28
CA ARG A 146 -17.53 -8.01 6.33
C ARG A 146 -16.31 -8.02 7.26
N TYR A 147 -15.73 -6.85 7.55
CA TYR A 147 -14.54 -6.68 8.37
C TYR A 147 -14.74 -5.58 9.42
N PRO A 148 -15.72 -5.72 10.34
CA PRO A 148 -16.15 -4.64 11.24
C PRO A 148 -15.03 -4.15 12.17
N GLU A 149 -14.19 -5.03 12.71
CA GLU A 149 -13.07 -4.66 13.58
C GLU A 149 -11.99 -3.88 12.81
N ARG A 150 -11.68 -4.32 11.60
CA ARG A 150 -10.72 -3.64 10.71
C ARG A 150 -11.26 -2.28 10.25
N ALA A 151 -12.56 -2.22 9.95
CA ALA A 151 -13.24 -0.98 9.60
C ALA A 151 -13.23 0.01 10.78
N LEU A 152 -13.53 -0.44 12.01
CA LEU A 152 -13.49 0.39 13.21
C LEU A 152 -12.07 0.93 13.47
N THR A 153 -11.06 0.07 13.44
CA THR A 153 -9.65 0.49 13.59
C THR A 153 -9.26 1.54 12.56
N LYS A 154 -9.70 1.34 11.31
CA LYS A 154 -9.45 2.29 10.22
C LYS A 154 -10.19 3.61 10.42
N GLN A 155 -11.45 3.56 10.86
CA GLN A 155 -12.26 4.74 11.17
C GLN A 155 -11.61 5.60 12.25
N ILE A 156 -11.14 5.00 13.33
CA ILE A 156 -10.44 5.69 14.42
C ILE A 156 -9.17 6.37 13.89
N ARG A 157 -8.38 5.65 13.09
CA ARG A 157 -7.10 6.16 12.55
C ARG A 157 -7.30 7.30 11.55
N LEU A 158 -8.29 7.21 10.68
CA LEU A 158 -8.54 8.23 9.65
C LEU A 158 -9.33 9.42 10.17
N ASN A 159 -10.20 9.21 11.14
CA ASN A 159 -11.13 10.20 11.70
C ASN A 159 -11.95 10.96 10.61
N GLU A 160 -12.25 10.29 9.52
CA GLU A 160 -13.05 10.82 8.41
C GLU A 160 -13.70 9.68 7.61
N PRO A 161 -14.75 9.95 6.81
CA PRO A 161 -15.42 8.93 6.00
C PRO A 161 -14.45 8.25 5.03
N PHE A 162 -14.53 6.93 4.95
CA PHE A 162 -13.70 6.11 4.08
C PHE A 162 -14.50 4.95 3.50
N GLN A 163 -13.97 4.35 2.45
CA GLN A 163 -14.43 3.09 1.87
C GLN A 163 -13.38 2.01 2.12
N LEU A 164 -13.80 0.82 2.53
CA LEU A 164 -12.93 -0.35 2.69
C LEU A 164 -13.19 -1.32 1.55
N ASN A 165 -12.15 -1.64 0.80
CA ASN A 165 -12.18 -2.58 -0.31
C ASN A 165 -11.25 -3.76 -0.01
N VAL A 166 -11.43 -4.87 -0.71
CA VAL A 166 -10.61 -6.07 -0.54
C VAL A 166 -10.23 -6.68 -1.89
N VAL A 167 -9.06 -7.28 -1.93
CA VAL A 167 -8.64 -8.21 -2.98
C VAL A 167 -8.47 -9.57 -2.33
N TYR A 168 -9.25 -10.54 -2.80
CA TYR A 168 -9.07 -11.94 -2.41
C TYR A 168 -8.05 -12.63 -3.29
N LYS A 169 -7.32 -13.56 -2.70
CA LYS A 169 -6.30 -14.35 -3.40
C LYS A 169 -6.84 -15.05 -4.64
N GLU A 170 -8.01 -15.67 -4.52
CA GLU A 170 -8.62 -16.41 -5.62
C GLU A 170 -8.90 -15.50 -6.81
N ASP A 171 -9.53 -14.34 -6.58
CA ASP A 171 -9.88 -13.38 -7.63
C ASP A 171 -8.63 -12.84 -8.34
N PHE A 172 -7.57 -12.55 -7.56
CA PHE A 172 -6.32 -12.05 -8.10
C PHE A 172 -5.57 -13.10 -8.92
N LEU A 173 -5.47 -14.33 -8.42
CA LEU A 173 -4.80 -15.42 -9.14
C LEU A 173 -5.55 -15.81 -10.42
N GLU A 174 -6.87 -15.79 -10.41
CA GLU A 174 -7.68 -15.99 -11.61
C GLU A 174 -7.42 -14.89 -12.66
N TYR A 175 -7.39 -13.62 -12.21
CA TYR A 175 -7.03 -12.48 -13.08
C TYR A 175 -5.65 -12.68 -13.73
N LEU A 176 -4.62 -13.06 -12.95
CA LEU A 176 -3.29 -13.31 -13.48
C LEU A 176 -3.31 -14.45 -14.51
N ARG A 177 -4.03 -15.54 -14.22
CA ARG A 177 -4.13 -16.69 -15.13
C ARG A 177 -4.73 -16.28 -16.48
N VAL A 178 -5.79 -15.49 -16.47
CA VAL A 178 -6.44 -15.01 -17.70
C VAL A 178 -5.52 -14.07 -18.49
N THR A 179 -4.86 -13.12 -17.78
CA THR A 179 -4.01 -12.11 -18.40
C THR A 179 -2.72 -12.68 -19.01
N LEU A 180 -2.15 -13.73 -18.40
CA LEU A 180 -0.93 -14.37 -18.91
C LEU A 180 -1.20 -15.31 -20.10
N ASN A 181 -2.44 -15.74 -20.30
CA ASN A 181 -2.85 -16.63 -21.40
C ASN A 181 -3.47 -15.87 -22.60
N SER A 182 -3.54 -14.53 -22.53
CA SER A 182 -4.06 -13.64 -23.59
C SER A 182 -2.94 -13.01 -24.39
#